data_7748179626ce4c9c48e66d8f62e74043
#
_entry.id   7748179626ce4c9c48e66d8f62e74043
#
_cell.length_a   1.000
_cell.length_b   1.000
_cell.length_c   1.000
_cell.angle_alpha   90.00
_cell.angle_beta   90.00
_cell.angle_gamma   90.00
#
_symmetry.space_group_name_H-M   'P 1'
#
loop_
_entity.id
_entity.type
_entity.pdbx_description
1 polymer ?
#
loop_
_entity_poly.entity_id
_entity_poly.type
_entity_poly.pdbx_seq_one_letter_code
_entity_poly.pdbx_strand_id
1 'polypeptide(L)'
;MLDKMIIGRYVPANSLMHKMDPRAKLLLVFLFVCVVFLANNVVSYGLLAVFTILLISISKIPLRYLYNGLKPIFFLIVFTFLLHILFTKEGELLFEYGWFEIYEGGLIQGFFISVRFTLLILVTSLLTLTTSPISITDGMEELLGPLKKWKMPVHELALMMSIALRFIPTLMEETEKIMKAQTARGVDFSSGPIKDRVKSIVPLLVPLFVSSFKRAEELATAMESRGYRGGEGRTKYRQLDWKTSDSLLMVSIGVLTFMLFLLRS
;
A
#
# COMPACT_ATOMS: atom_id res chain seq x y z
N MET A 1 3.18 0.51 -23.73
CA MET A 1 3.51 -0.26 -22.51
C MET A 1 3.20 0.50 -21.22
N LEU A 2 3.32 1.82 -21.20
CA LEU A 2 3.08 2.65 -20.00
C LEU A 2 1.59 2.86 -19.67
N ASP A 3 0.66 2.65 -20.60
CA ASP A 3 -0.80 2.76 -20.39
C ASP A 3 -1.37 1.79 -19.33
N LYS A 4 -0.59 0.79 -18.91
CA LYS A 4 -0.97 -0.16 -17.84
C LYS A 4 -0.46 0.22 -16.45
N MET A 5 0.39 1.25 -16.35
CA MET A 5 0.85 1.76 -15.06
C MET A 5 -0.12 2.84 -14.58
N ILE A 6 -1.29 2.41 -14.15
CA ILE A 6 -2.23 3.28 -13.43
C ILE A 6 -1.57 3.64 -12.10
N ILE A 7 -1.06 4.87 -12.03
CA ILE A 7 -0.48 5.43 -10.80
C ILE A 7 -1.57 5.51 -9.75
N GLY A 8 -1.44 4.68 -8.71
CA GLY A 8 -2.40 4.56 -7.63
C GLY A 8 -3.68 3.85 -8.10
N ARG A 9 -3.88 2.62 -7.70
CA ARG A 9 -5.08 1.82 -8.00
C ARG A 9 -6.35 2.36 -7.31
N TYR A 10 -6.40 3.68 -7.03
CA TYR A 10 -7.60 4.30 -6.47
C TYR A 10 -8.76 4.16 -7.43
N VAL A 11 -9.84 3.56 -6.96
CA VAL A 11 -11.09 3.39 -7.71
C VAL A 11 -12.09 4.40 -7.17
N PRO A 12 -12.45 5.45 -7.93
CA PRO A 12 -13.42 6.43 -7.48
C PRO A 12 -14.79 5.76 -7.35
N ALA A 13 -15.31 5.69 -6.14
CA ALA A 13 -16.64 5.18 -5.84
C ALA A 13 -17.29 5.95 -4.69
N ASN A 14 -18.62 5.95 -4.66
CA ASN A 14 -19.41 6.57 -3.59
C ASN A 14 -19.77 5.54 -2.52
N SER A 15 -18.84 5.24 -1.60
CA SER A 15 -19.11 4.41 -0.43
C SER A 15 -18.78 5.16 0.86
N LEU A 16 -19.26 4.64 1.99
CA LEU A 16 -18.89 5.16 3.30
C LEU A 16 -17.37 5.15 3.48
N MET A 17 -16.71 4.07 3.08
CA MET A 17 -15.27 3.93 3.17
C MET A 17 -14.51 5.00 2.37
N HIS A 18 -15.00 5.42 1.19
CA HIS A 18 -14.36 6.49 0.40
C HIS A 18 -14.49 7.87 1.06
N LYS A 19 -15.58 8.10 1.82
CA LYS A 19 -15.87 9.39 2.50
C LYS A 19 -15.21 9.51 3.87
N MET A 20 -14.64 8.44 4.40
CA MET A 20 -13.95 8.42 5.68
C MET A 20 -12.62 9.15 5.64
N ASP A 21 -12.21 9.68 6.78
CA ASP A 21 -10.93 10.36 6.96
C ASP A 21 -9.75 9.42 6.67
N PRO A 22 -8.77 9.84 5.84
CA PRO A 22 -7.57 9.06 5.55
C PRO A 22 -6.79 8.65 6.80
N ARG A 23 -6.78 9.47 7.86
CA ARG A 23 -6.12 9.17 9.14
C ARG A 23 -6.73 7.94 9.80
N ALA A 24 -8.07 7.87 9.83
CA ALA A 24 -8.79 6.75 10.42
C ALA A 24 -8.49 5.44 9.65
N LYS A 25 -8.43 5.48 8.33
CA LYS A 25 -8.10 4.31 7.51
C LYS A 25 -6.65 3.85 7.69
N LEU A 26 -5.70 4.78 7.77
CA LEU A 26 -4.30 4.47 8.04
C LEU A 26 -4.13 3.81 9.41
N LEU A 27 -4.77 4.38 10.45
CA LEU A 27 -4.77 3.80 11.79
C LEU A 27 -5.45 2.43 11.81
N LEU A 28 -6.58 2.27 11.11
CA LEU A 28 -7.26 0.98 10.99
C LEU A 28 -6.32 -0.09 10.43
N VAL A 29 -5.65 0.20 9.30
CA VAL A 29 -4.75 -0.77 8.67
C VAL A 29 -3.57 -1.08 9.58
N PHE A 30 -2.97 -0.07 10.19
CA PHE A 30 -1.85 -0.26 11.13
C PHE A 30 -2.27 -1.13 12.33
N LEU A 31 -3.40 -0.82 12.96
CA LEU A 31 -3.93 -1.60 14.07
C LEU A 31 -4.29 -3.02 13.63
N PHE A 32 -4.93 -3.17 12.46
CA PHE A 32 -5.29 -4.49 11.94
C PHE A 32 -4.06 -5.36 11.71
N VAL A 33 -2.96 -4.80 11.17
CA VAL A 33 -1.68 -5.51 11.03
C VAL A 33 -1.16 -6.01 12.38
N CYS A 34 -1.27 -5.20 13.43
CA CYS A 34 -0.86 -5.63 14.78
C CYS A 34 -1.80 -6.70 15.36
N VAL A 35 -3.10 -6.49 15.21
CA VAL A 35 -4.16 -7.31 15.81
C VAL A 35 -4.25 -8.70 15.17
N VAL A 36 -3.96 -8.83 13.89
CA VAL A 36 -4.00 -10.14 13.19
C VAL A 36 -3.02 -11.16 13.80
N PHE A 37 -1.92 -10.71 14.41
CA PHE A 37 -0.97 -11.58 15.09
C PHE A 37 -1.43 -12.08 16.47
N LEU A 38 -2.54 -11.54 16.99
CA LEU A 38 -3.15 -12.06 18.22
C LEU A 38 -3.98 -13.33 17.97
N ALA A 39 -4.37 -13.55 16.71
CA ALA A 39 -5.19 -14.71 16.34
C ALA A 39 -4.34 -16.00 16.32
N ASN A 40 -4.79 -16.99 17.07
CA ASN A 40 -4.15 -18.32 17.17
C ASN A 40 -5.15 -19.48 17.01
N ASN A 41 -6.45 -19.22 17.00
CA ASN A 41 -7.53 -20.23 16.96
C ASN A 41 -8.45 -20.01 15.76
N VAL A 42 -9.14 -21.07 15.32
CA VAL A 42 -10.11 -21.01 14.21
C VAL A 42 -11.17 -19.92 14.41
N VAL A 43 -11.66 -19.76 15.66
CA VAL A 43 -12.67 -18.76 16.02
C VAL A 43 -12.11 -17.33 15.83
N SER A 44 -10.85 -17.10 16.23
CA SER A 44 -10.18 -15.81 16.08
C SER A 44 -10.00 -15.43 14.60
N TYR A 45 -9.60 -16.38 13.76
CA TYR A 45 -9.51 -16.16 12.30
C TYR A 45 -10.89 -15.98 11.65
N GLY A 46 -11.91 -16.69 12.12
CA GLY A 46 -13.30 -16.50 11.70
C GLY A 46 -13.80 -15.09 11.97
N LEU A 47 -13.52 -14.57 13.16
CA LEU A 47 -13.89 -13.21 13.57
C LEU A 47 -13.17 -12.13 12.73
N LEU A 48 -11.86 -12.30 12.47
CA LEU A 48 -11.09 -11.45 11.56
C LEU A 48 -11.63 -11.49 10.12
N ALA A 49 -12.00 -12.68 9.63
CA ALA A 49 -12.59 -12.84 8.30
C ALA A 49 -13.93 -12.12 8.18
N VAL A 50 -14.82 -12.29 9.17
CA VAL A 50 -16.12 -11.57 9.22
C VAL A 50 -15.90 -10.06 9.22
N PHE A 51 -14.98 -9.56 10.05
CA PHE A 51 -14.64 -8.13 10.08
C PHE A 51 -14.14 -7.63 8.72
N THR A 52 -13.25 -8.37 8.08
CA THR A 52 -12.71 -8.03 6.75
C THR A 52 -13.81 -8.03 5.69
N ILE A 53 -14.71 -9.03 5.70
CA ILE A 53 -15.87 -9.11 4.78
C ILE A 53 -16.80 -7.91 4.99
N LEU A 54 -17.05 -7.50 6.23
CA LEU A 54 -17.85 -6.30 6.52
C LEU A 54 -17.20 -5.03 5.95
N LEU A 55 -15.89 -4.84 6.12
CA LEU A 55 -15.16 -3.71 5.52
C LEU A 55 -15.26 -3.72 3.99
N ILE A 56 -15.10 -4.89 3.35
CA ILE A 56 -15.24 -5.04 1.90
C ILE A 56 -16.66 -4.65 1.46
N SER A 57 -17.69 -5.14 2.14
CA SER A 57 -19.09 -4.85 1.83
C SER A 57 -19.41 -3.36 1.92
N ILE A 58 -18.92 -2.69 2.97
CA ILE A 58 -19.08 -1.23 3.17
C ILE A 58 -18.33 -0.43 2.09
N SER A 59 -17.20 -0.95 1.59
CA SER A 59 -16.40 -0.27 0.57
C SER A 59 -17.06 -0.23 -0.81
N LYS A 60 -18.00 -1.14 -1.10
CA LYS A 60 -18.66 -1.30 -2.41
C LYS A 60 -17.68 -1.46 -3.58
N ILE A 61 -16.48 -1.95 -3.33
CA ILE A 61 -15.48 -2.20 -4.36
C ILE A 61 -15.83 -3.50 -5.08
N PRO A 62 -15.82 -3.53 -6.43
CA PRO A 62 -16.01 -4.77 -7.18
C PRO A 62 -14.94 -5.81 -6.80
N LEU A 63 -15.35 -7.03 -6.49
CA LEU A 63 -14.46 -8.14 -6.07
C LEU A 63 -13.32 -8.42 -7.06
N ARG A 64 -13.52 -8.07 -8.33
CA ARG A 64 -12.49 -8.20 -9.37
C ARG A 64 -11.21 -7.42 -9.05
N TYR A 65 -11.33 -6.23 -8.45
CA TYR A 65 -10.14 -5.44 -8.06
C TYR A 65 -9.40 -6.07 -6.89
N LEU A 66 -10.12 -6.63 -5.91
CA LEU A 66 -9.53 -7.36 -4.79
C LEU A 66 -8.84 -8.64 -5.27
N TYR A 67 -9.48 -9.40 -6.15
CA TYR A 67 -8.89 -10.58 -6.77
C TYR A 67 -7.60 -10.25 -7.54
N ASN A 68 -7.60 -9.18 -8.32
CA ASN A 68 -6.41 -8.71 -9.03
C ASN A 68 -5.29 -8.27 -8.07
N GLY A 69 -5.63 -7.78 -6.88
CA GLY A 69 -4.68 -7.48 -5.81
C GLY A 69 -4.07 -8.72 -5.18
N LEU A 70 -4.86 -9.80 -5.03
CA LEU A 70 -4.41 -11.08 -4.49
C LEU A 70 -3.56 -11.90 -5.48
N LYS A 71 -3.86 -11.78 -6.79
CA LYS A 71 -3.23 -12.61 -7.84
C LYS A 71 -1.70 -12.63 -7.79
N PRO A 72 -0.95 -11.50 -7.69
CA PRO A 72 0.51 -11.52 -7.66
C PRO A 72 1.09 -12.18 -6.40
N ILE A 73 0.32 -12.19 -5.31
CA ILE A 73 0.76 -12.69 -4.01
C ILE A 73 0.28 -14.14 -3.78
N PHE A 74 -0.66 -14.61 -4.61
CA PHE A 74 -1.18 -15.97 -4.52
C PHE A 74 -0.05 -17.02 -4.59
N PHE A 75 0.94 -16.80 -5.45
CA PHE A 75 2.13 -17.67 -5.52
C PHE A 75 2.87 -17.73 -4.18
N LEU A 76 3.06 -16.58 -3.51
CA LEU A 76 3.73 -16.52 -2.21
C LEU A 76 2.92 -17.25 -1.12
N ILE A 77 1.58 -17.10 -1.14
CA ILE A 77 0.69 -17.79 -0.19
C ILE A 77 0.79 -19.30 -0.36
N VAL A 78 0.70 -19.80 -1.59
CA VAL A 78 0.84 -21.23 -1.90
C VAL A 78 2.24 -21.73 -1.54
N PHE A 79 3.27 -20.97 -1.86
CA PHE A 79 4.64 -21.35 -1.54
C PHE A 79 4.88 -21.45 -0.04
N THR A 80 4.43 -20.45 0.75
CA THR A 80 4.53 -20.51 2.22
C THR A 80 3.70 -21.64 2.81
N PHE A 81 2.52 -21.93 2.28
CA PHE A 81 1.72 -23.08 2.69
C PHE A 81 2.48 -24.39 2.48
N LEU A 82 3.06 -24.59 1.30
CA LEU A 82 3.85 -25.78 1.00
C LEU A 82 5.08 -25.92 1.90
N LEU A 83 5.77 -24.80 2.18
CA LEU A 83 6.90 -24.81 3.10
C LEU A 83 6.49 -25.27 4.50
N HIS A 84 5.36 -24.80 5.03
CA HIS A 84 4.89 -25.25 6.35
C HIS A 84 4.53 -26.73 6.37
N ILE A 85 3.91 -27.26 5.31
CA ILE A 85 3.64 -28.71 5.20
C ILE A 85 4.93 -29.52 5.22
N LEU A 86 6.00 -29.05 4.56
CA LEU A 86 7.25 -29.80 4.42
C LEU A 86 8.17 -29.68 5.63
N PHE A 87 8.19 -28.52 6.29
CA PHE A 87 9.19 -28.23 7.33
C PHE A 87 8.65 -28.26 8.76
N THR A 88 7.35 -28.13 8.96
CA THR A 88 6.75 -28.15 10.31
C THR A 88 6.44 -29.61 10.68
N LYS A 89 7.21 -30.15 11.63
CA LYS A 89 7.07 -31.52 12.14
C LYS A 89 6.44 -31.52 13.53
N GLU A 90 5.24 -30.95 13.66
CA GLU A 90 4.49 -30.88 14.91
C GLU A 90 3.15 -31.63 14.78
N GLY A 91 2.71 -32.29 15.85
CA GLY A 91 1.43 -33.02 15.87
C GLY A 91 1.52 -34.46 15.39
N GLU A 92 0.37 -35.06 15.04
CA GLU A 92 0.30 -36.42 14.57
C GLU A 92 0.77 -36.56 13.11
N LEU A 93 1.40 -37.68 12.81
CA LEU A 93 1.84 -38.03 11.45
C LEU A 93 0.60 -38.47 10.65
N LEU A 94 0.21 -37.65 9.65
CA LEU A 94 -0.96 -37.95 8.81
C LEU A 94 -0.61 -38.80 7.59
N PHE A 95 0.56 -38.57 7.00
CA PHE A 95 0.99 -39.26 5.80
C PHE A 95 2.52 -39.38 5.76
N GLU A 96 2.99 -40.62 5.49
CA GLU A 96 4.41 -40.94 5.32
C GLU A 96 4.61 -41.62 3.96
N TYR A 97 5.42 -41.01 3.10
CA TYR A 97 5.80 -41.61 1.83
C TYR A 97 7.30 -41.37 1.58
N GLY A 98 8.11 -42.30 2.00
CA GLY A 98 9.57 -42.26 1.85
C GLY A 98 10.20 -41.05 2.55
N TRP A 99 10.53 -40.00 1.82
CA TRP A 99 11.12 -38.76 2.36
C TRP A 99 10.09 -37.68 2.73
N PHE A 100 8.83 -37.85 2.36
CA PHE A 100 7.77 -36.90 2.63
C PHE A 100 6.95 -37.37 3.85
N GLU A 101 7.08 -36.59 4.91
CA GLU A 101 6.29 -36.74 6.13
C GLU A 101 5.37 -35.52 6.25
N ILE A 102 4.08 -35.70 6.32
CA ILE A 102 3.09 -34.64 6.50
C ILE A 102 2.50 -34.76 7.90
N TYR A 103 2.71 -33.73 8.69
CA TYR A 103 2.20 -33.62 10.05
C TYR A 103 0.96 -32.73 10.10
N GLU A 104 0.05 -33.02 11.00
CA GLU A 104 -1.17 -32.24 11.23
C GLU A 104 -0.86 -30.77 11.54
N GLY A 105 0.11 -30.51 12.40
CA GLY A 105 0.55 -29.16 12.75
C GLY A 105 1.03 -28.34 11.55
N GLY A 106 1.72 -28.98 10.59
CA GLY A 106 2.14 -28.32 9.36
C GLY A 106 0.98 -27.84 8.49
N LEU A 107 -0.09 -28.66 8.39
CA LEU A 107 -1.31 -28.29 7.67
C LEU A 107 -2.06 -27.16 8.37
N ILE A 108 -2.27 -27.26 9.67
CA ILE A 108 -3.00 -26.26 10.46
C ILE A 108 -2.26 -24.93 10.47
N GLN A 109 -0.96 -24.92 10.76
CA GLN A 109 -0.16 -23.70 10.77
C GLN A 109 -0.06 -23.07 9.38
N GLY A 110 0.17 -23.89 8.34
CA GLY A 110 0.19 -23.44 6.97
C GLY A 110 -1.12 -22.78 6.53
N PHE A 111 -2.26 -23.38 6.92
CA PHE A 111 -3.58 -22.81 6.67
C PHE A 111 -3.78 -21.47 7.38
N PHE A 112 -3.46 -21.37 8.68
CA PHE A 112 -3.60 -20.13 9.44
C PHE A 112 -2.73 -19.00 8.88
N ILE A 113 -1.50 -19.30 8.48
CA ILE A 113 -0.60 -18.32 7.88
C ILE A 113 -1.13 -17.86 6.52
N SER A 114 -1.65 -18.79 5.71
CA SER A 114 -2.26 -18.44 4.41
C SER A 114 -3.47 -17.53 4.56
N VAL A 115 -4.35 -17.83 5.53
CA VAL A 115 -5.49 -16.96 5.86
C VAL A 115 -5.02 -15.61 6.37
N ARG A 116 -4.02 -15.57 7.24
CA ARG A 116 -3.42 -14.33 7.77
C ARG A 116 -2.93 -13.42 6.65
N PHE A 117 -2.12 -13.93 5.73
CA PHE A 117 -1.64 -13.14 4.59
C PHE A 117 -2.79 -12.67 3.70
N THR A 118 -3.77 -13.53 3.45
CA THR A 118 -4.95 -13.16 2.65
C THR A 118 -5.70 -11.98 3.28
N LEU A 119 -5.97 -12.04 4.60
CA LEU A 119 -6.67 -10.97 5.31
C LEU A 119 -5.87 -9.66 5.32
N LEU A 120 -4.55 -9.73 5.57
CA LEU A 120 -3.65 -8.56 5.53
C LEU A 120 -3.69 -7.89 4.16
N ILE A 121 -3.59 -8.67 3.08
CA ILE A 121 -3.60 -8.15 1.72
C ILE A 121 -4.96 -7.53 1.37
N LEU A 122 -6.06 -8.15 1.78
CA LEU A 122 -7.39 -7.61 1.55
C LEU A 122 -7.57 -6.25 2.22
N VAL A 123 -7.20 -6.12 3.49
CA VAL A 123 -7.36 -4.85 4.23
C VAL A 123 -6.41 -3.77 3.71
N THR A 124 -5.16 -4.09 3.39
CA THR A 124 -4.22 -3.12 2.79
C THR A 124 -4.63 -2.72 1.38
N SER A 125 -5.18 -3.65 0.58
CA SER A 125 -5.75 -3.35 -0.74
C SER A 125 -6.96 -2.42 -0.63
N LEU A 126 -7.81 -2.59 0.38
CA LEU A 126 -8.93 -1.67 0.62
C LEU A 126 -8.45 -0.24 0.84
N LEU A 127 -7.39 -0.02 1.63
CA LEU A 127 -6.81 1.32 1.81
C LEU A 127 -6.40 1.93 0.47
N THR A 128 -5.64 1.18 -0.33
CA THR A 128 -5.11 1.64 -1.61
C THR A 128 -6.22 1.92 -2.64
N LEU A 129 -7.27 1.09 -2.65
CA LEU A 129 -8.39 1.22 -3.58
C LEU A 129 -9.38 2.34 -3.17
N THR A 130 -9.48 2.65 -1.85
CA THR A 130 -10.45 3.64 -1.32
C THR A 130 -9.85 4.99 -1.00
N THR A 131 -8.54 5.16 -1.08
CA THR A 131 -7.86 6.40 -0.67
C THR A 131 -6.85 6.82 -1.72
N SER A 132 -6.92 8.08 -2.17
CA SER A 132 -5.97 8.59 -3.14
C SER A 132 -4.57 8.75 -2.52
N PRO A 133 -3.47 8.61 -3.29
CA PRO A 133 -2.11 8.77 -2.77
C PRO A 133 -1.89 10.13 -2.09
N ILE A 134 -2.46 11.21 -2.63
CA ILE A 134 -2.38 12.55 -2.03
C ILE A 134 -3.08 12.57 -0.66
N SER A 135 -4.27 11.94 -0.55
CA SER A 135 -4.98 11.87 0.73
C SER A 135 -4.25 11.02 1.77
N ILE A 136 -3.53 9.97 1.34
CA ILE A 136 -2.65 9.19 2.23
C ILE A 136 -1.54 10.08 2.76
N THR A 137 -0.90 10.89 1.90
CA THR A 137 0.16 11.81 2.31
C THR A 137 -0.34 12.85 3.31
N ASP A 138 -1.52 13.45 3.04
CA ASP A 138 -2.15 14.42 3.95
C ASP A 138 -2.45 13.78 5.33
N GLY A 139 -2.99 12.54 5.31
CA GLY A 139 -3.27 11.79 6.53
C GLY A 139 -1.99 11.44 7.32
N MET A 140 -0.93 11.03 6.61
CA MET A 140 0.38 10.76 7.24
C MET A 140 0.99 12.02 7.85
N GLU A 141 0.93 13.18 7.18
CA GLU A 141 1.42 14.45 7.73
C GLU A 141 0.76 14.78 9.06
N GLU A 142 -0.55 14.57 9.17
CA GLU A 142 -1.28 14.86 10.41
C GLU A 142 -1.00 13.84 11.51
N LEU A 143 -0.95 12.55 11.18
CA LEU A 143 -0.62 11.49 12.13
C LEU A 143 0.80 11.61 12.68
N LEU A 144 1.74 12.03 11.83
CA LEU A 144 3.13 12.27 12.21
C LEU A 144 3.34 13.68 12.81
N GLY A 145 2.30 14.52 12.86
CA GLY A 145 2.33 15.86 13.45
C GLY A 145 2.97 15.94 14.84
N PRO A 146 2.67 15.02 15.79
CA PRO A 146 3.32 14.99 17.10
C PRO A 146 4.83 14.83 17.08
N LEU A 147 5.39 14.19 16.01
CA LEU A 147 6.84 14.02 15.86
C LEU A 147 7.59 15.32 15.52
N LYS A 148 6.87 16.40 15.17
CA LYS A 148 7.45 17.75 15.06
C LYS A 148 8.12 18.18 16.36
N LYS A 149 7.63 17.72 17.53
CA LYS A 149 8.27 17.97 18.84
C LYS A 149 9.68 17.40 18.92
N TRP A 150 10.00 16.36 18.12
CA TRP A 150 11.32 15.75 18.05
C TRP A 150 12.17 16.31 16.90
N LYS A 151 11.83 17.52 16.42
CA LYS A 151 12.52 18.22 15.33
C LYS A 151 12.50 17.47 13.98
N MET A 152 11.54 16.56 13.79
CA MET A 152 11.38 15.90 12.49
C MET A 152 10.71 16.85 11.50
N PRO A 153 11.25 17.01 10.29
CA PRO A 153 10.70 17.90 9.25
C PRO A 153 9.47 17.27 8.55
N VAL A 154 8.41 16.99 9.33
CA VAL A 154 7.23 16.26 8.85
C VAL A 154 6.51 17.03 7.74
N HIS A 155 6.44 18.35 7.86
CA HIS A 155 5.79 19.19 6.85
C HIS A 155 6.57 19.19 5.53
N GLU A 156 7.88 19.31 5.60
CA GLU A 156 8.77 19.31 4.44
C GLU A 156 8.71 17.95 3.71
N LEU A 157 8.68 16.86 4.45
CA LEU A 157 8.51 15.52 3.89
C LEU A 157 7.15 15.37 3.18
N ALA A 158 6.06 15.82 3.80
CA ALA A 158 4.74 15.78 3.20
C ALA A 158 4.65 16.67 1.95
N LEU A 159 5.28 17.85 1.98
CA LEU A 159 5.36 18.74 0.83
C LEU A 159 6.12 18.07 -0.33
N MET A 160 7.30 17.49 -0.05
CA MET A 160 8.09 16.76 -1.06
C MET A 160 7.28 15.61 -1.67
N MET A 161 6.59 14.81 -0.85
CA MET A 161 5.72 13.74 -1.34
C MET A 161 4.57 14.26 -2.21
N SER A 162 3.93 15.37 -1.82
CA SER A 162 2.83 15.98 -2.57
C SER A 162 3.31 16.52 -3.92
N ILE A 163 4.49 17.15 -3.96
CA ILE A 163 5.13 17.61 -5.20
C ILE A 163 5.50 16.42 -6.08
N ALA A 164 6.13 15.40 -5.51
CA ALA A 164 6.49 14.20 -6.25
C ALA A 164 5.27 13.53 -6.89
N LEU A 165 4.19 13.29 -6.12
CA LEU A 165 2.95 12.69 -6.61
C LEU A 165 2.30 13.50 -7.74
N ARG A 166 2.41 14.85 -7.69
CA ARG A 166 1.91 15.73 -8.74
C ARG A 166 2.74 15.63 -10.02
N PHE A 167 4.07 15.49 -9.91
CA PHE A 167 4.96 15.45 -11.07
C PHE A 167 5.08 14.07 -11.71
N ILE A 168 4.73 12.97 -11.00
CA ILE A 168 4.81 11.64 -11.59
C ILE A 168 4.08 11.53 -12.95
N PRO A 169 2.80 11.94 -13.13
CA PRO A 169 2.14 11.89 -14.41
C PRO A 169 2.90 12.65 -15.52
N THR A 170 3.34 13.85 -15.22
CA THR A 170 4.07 14.69 -16.16
C THR A 170 5.42 14.10 -16.56
N LEU A 171 6.16 13.54 -15.59
CA LEU A 171 7.43 12.86 -15.86
C LEU A 171 7.24 11.57 -16.67
N MET A 172 6.11 10.86 -16.49
CA MET A 172 5.78 9.69 -17.30
C MET A 172 5.52 10.10 -18.76
N GLU A 173 4.74 11.16 -19.00
CA GLU A 173 4.51 11.67 -20.34
C GLU A 173 5.81 12.12 -21.01
N GLU A 174 6.67 12.80 -20.26
CA GLU A 174 7.96 13.24 -20.74
C GLU A 174 8.90 12.07 -21.06
N THR A 175 8.93 11.07 -20.17
CA THR A 175 9.65 9.81 -20.41
C THR A 175 9.22 9.16 -21.71
N GLU A 176 7.90 9.11 -21.98
CA GLU A 176 7.38 8.53 -23.22
C GLU A 176 7.78 9.35 -24.45
N LYS A 177 7.76 10.69 -24.36
CA LYS A 177 8.21 11.58 -25.44
C LYS A 177 9.70 11.39 -25.75
N ILE A 178 10.55 11.36 -24.70
CA ILE A 178 11.99 11.15 -24.85
C ILE A 178 12.25 9.74 -25.42
N MET A 179 11.55 8.72 -24.94
CA MET A 179 11.68 7.36 -25.43
C MET A 179 11.37 7.27 -26.93
N LYS A 180 10.25 7.87 -27.38
CA LYS A 180 9.87 7.93 -28.81
C LYS A 180 10.95 8.64 -29.63
N ALA A 181 11.48 9.77 -29.14
CA ALA A 181 12.52 10.52 -29.82
C ALA A 181 13.84 9.73 -29.93
N GLN A 182 14.23 9.01 -28.88
CA GLN A 182 15.44 8.20 -28.90
C GLN A 182 15.27 6.95 -29.78
N THR A 183 14.09 6.35 -29.80
CA THR A 183 13.79 5.24 -30.74
C THR A 183 13.90 5.71 -32.19
N ALA A 184 13.41 6.92 -32.51
CA ALA A 184 13.56 7.50 -33.85
C ALA A 184 15.04 7.78 -34.23
N ARG A 185 15.92 7.93 -33.23
CA ARG A 185 17.39 8.04 -33.41
C ARG A 185 18.11 6.68 -33.47
N GLY A 186 17.35 5.57 -33.48
CA GLY A 186 17.88 4.22 -33.58
C GLY A 186 18.25 3.55 -32.25
N VAL A 187 17.87 4.15 -31.11
CA VAL A 187 18.08 3.50 -29.80
C VAL A 187 17.02 2.41 -29.62
N ASP A 188 17.46 1.19 -29.40
CA ASP A 188 16.58 0.05 -29.11
C ASP A 188 16.57 -0.23 -27.60
N PHE A 189 15.37 -0.14 -27.00
CA PHE A 189 15.14 -0.38 -25.56
C PHE A 189 14.69 -1.82 -25.26
N SER A 190 14.38 -2.61 -26.29
CA SER A 190 13.71 -3.92 -26.13
C SER A 190 14.58 -5.11 -26.46
N SER A 191 15.53 -4.97 -27.38
CA SER A 191 16.37 -6.07 -27.87
C SER A 191 17.81 -5.99 -27.39
N GLY A 192 18.53 -7.09 -27.50
CA GLY A 192 19.94 -7.21 -27.14
C GLY A 192 20.21 -7.72 -25.71
N PRO A 193 21.49 -7.97 -25.40
CA PRO A 193 21.95 -8.41 -24.09
C PRO A 193 21.65 -7.36 -23.00
N ILE A 194 21.55 -7.78 -21.74
CA ILE A 194 21.21 -6.92 -20.60
C ILE A 194 22.13 -5.70 -20.51
N LYS A 195 23.42 -5.87 -20.82
CA LYS A 195 24.42 -4.78 -20.79
C LYS A 195 24.08 -3.64 -21.76
N ASP A 196 23.62 -3.99 -22.97
CA ASP A 196 23.26 -2.98 -23.99
C ASP A 196 21.93 -2.32 -23.68
N ARG A 197 20.98 -3.05 -23.09
CA ARG A 197 19.74 -2.47 -22.56
C ARG A 197 19.98 -1.45 -21.43
N VAL A 198 20.95 -1.71 -20.54
CA VAL A 198 21.33 -0.75 -19.49
C VAL A 198 21.97 0.48 -20.11
N LYS A 199 22.81 0.32 -21.13
CA LYS A 199 23.41 1.46 -21.86
C LYS A 199 22.36 2.29 -22.59
N SER A 200 21.32 1.67 -23.15
CA SER A 200 20.25 2.40 -23.85
C SER A 200 19.34 3.22 -22.91
N ILE A 201 19.36 2.94 -21.60
CA ILE A 201 18.63 3.74 -20.61
C ILE A 201 19.30 5.09 -20.36
N VAL A 202 20.63 5.22 -20.48
CA VAL A 202 21.36 6.47 -20.22
C VAL A 202 20.86 7.65 -21.08
N PRO A 203 20.67 7.50 -22.42
CA PRO A 203 20.10 8.56 -23.27
C PRO A 203 18.68 8.97 -22.89
N LEU A 204 17.96 8.16 -22.11
CA LEU A 204 16.64 8.49 -21.55
C LEU A 204 16.78 9.25 -20.21
N LEU A 205 17.68 8.77 -19.34
CA LEU A 205 17.84 9.34 -18.00
C LEU A 205 18.40 10.75 -18.00
N VAL A 206 19.44 11.02 -18.80
CA VAL A 206 20.10 12.33 -18.81
C VAL A 206 19.14 13.47 -19.14
N PRO A 207 18.37 13.45 -20.24
CA PRO A 207 17.39 14.49 -20.53
C PRO A 207 16.31 14.60 -19.47
N LEU A 208 15.86 13.47 -18.91
CA LEU A 208 14.84 13.43 -17.85
C LEU A 208 15.34 14.13 -16.58
N PHE A 209 16.59 13.88 -16.17
CA PHE A 209 17.20 14.58 -15.03
C PHE A 209 17.28 16.09 -15.27
N VAL A 210 17.80 16.51 -16.42
CA VAL A 210 17.92 17.94 -16.77
C VAL A 210 16.55 18.61 -16.72
N SER A 211 15.53 18.00 -17.32
CA SER A 211 14.17 18.53 -17.29
C SER A 211 13.60 18.59 -15.87
N SER A 212 13.85 17.56 -15.05
CA SER A 212 13.38 17.49 -13.67
C SER A 212 14.01 18.60 -12.80
N PHE A 213 15.32 18.86 -12.95
CA PHE A 213 16.00 19.95 -12.25
C PHE A 213 15.47 21.32 -12.68
N LYS A 214 15.27 21.53 -13.98
CA LYS A 214 14.70 22.79 -14.49
C LYS A 214 13.31 23.05 -13.90
N ARG A 215 12.46 22.03 -13.86
CA ARG A 215 11.12 22.12 -13.24
C ARG A 215 11.19 22.40 -11.75
N ALA A 216 12.15 21.78 -11.04
CA ALA A 216 12.33 22.03 -9.61
C ALA A 216 12.75 23.49 -9.36
N GLU A 217 13.65 24.06 -10.18
CA GLU A 217 14.07 25.45 -10.13
C GLU A 217 12.91 26.40 -10.43
N GLU A 218 12.15 26.14 -11.50
CA GLU A 218 10.96 26.92 -11.87
C GLU A 218 9.92 26.91 -10.74
N LEU A 219 9.69 25.73 -10.11
CA LEU A 219 8.76 25.60 -8.99
C LEU A 219 9.27 26.36 -7.76
N ALA A 220 10.56 26.23 -7.42
CA ALA A 220 11.16 26.95 -6.29
C ALA A 220 11.02 28.46 -6.47
N THR A 221 11.38 29.01 -7.64
CA THR A 221 11.22 30.42 -7.97
C THR A 221 9.76 30.88 -7.87
N ALA A 222 8.82 30.04 -8.37
CA ALA A 222 7.39 30.34 -8.28
C ALA A 222 6.86 30.29 -6.82
N MET A 223 7.41 29.45 -5.99
CA MET A 223 7.06 29.37 -4.55
C MET A 223 7.62 30.60 -3.80
N GLU A 224 8.86 30.97 -4.04
CA GLU A 224 9.50 32.15 -3.45
C GLU A 224 8.75 33.45 -3.84
N SER A 225 8.42 33.60 -5.10
CA SER A 225 7.67 34.77 -5.59
C SER A 225 6.27 34.90 -5.01
N ARG A 226 5.68 33.78 -4.56
CA ARG A 226 4.41 33.72 -3.83
C ARG A 226 4.56 33.85 -2.32
N GLY A 227 5.77 34.14 -1.82
CA GLY A 227 6.04 34.38 -0.40
C GLY A 227 6.07 33.07 0.44
N TYR A 228 6.45 31.93 -0.15
CA TYR A 228 6.63 30.70 0.61
C TYR A 228 7.79 30.86 1.62
N ARG A 229 7.50 30.65 2.91
CA ARG A 229 8.46 30.81 4.02
C ARG A 229 8.63 29.52 4.85
N GLY A 230 8.36 28.35 4.26
CA GLY A 230 8.40 27.08 4.99
C GLY A 230 7.06 26.73 5.64
N GLY A 231 7.11 25.84 6.64
CA GLY A 231 5.91 25.29 7.28
C GLY A 231 5.36 26.08 8.46
N GLU A 232 6.10 27.07 8.98
CA GLU A 232 5.68 27.83 10.16
C GLU A 232 4.58 28.86 9.83
N GLY A 233 3.51 28.87 10.66
CA GLY A 233 2.40 29.83 10.50
C GLY A 233 1.50 29.61 9.29
N ARG A 234 1.63 28.50 8.58
CA ARG A 234 0.86 28.20 7.37
C ARG A 234 -0.48 27.54 7.68
N THR A 235 -1.54 28.02 7.03
CA THR A 235 -2.86 27.38 7.03
C THR A 235 -2.96 26.39 5.88
N LYS A 236 -3.62 25.23 6.12
CA LYS A 236 -3.90 24.25 5.06
C LYS A 236 -5.21 24.61 4.37
N TYR A 237 -5.18 24.66 3.03
CA TYR A 237 -6.39 24.84 2.22
C TYR A 237 -7.35 23.65 2.35
N ARG A 238 -6.80 22.43 2.34
CA ARG A 238 -7.56 21.19 2.54
C ARG A 238 -7.39 20.74 3.98
N GLN A 239 -8.46 20.84 4.75
CA GLN A 239 -8.51 20.32 6.11
C GLN A 239 -9.14 18.92 6.11
N LEU A 240 -8.62 18.05 6.94
CA LEU A 240 -9.18 16.71 7.15
C LEU A 240 -10.21 16.80 8.27
N ASP A 241 -11.45 16.38 8.00
CA ASP A 241 -12.55 16.43 8.95
C ASP A 241 -12.82 15.04 9.52
N TRP A 242 -12.56 14.90 10.82
CA TRP A 242 -12.88 13.68 11.54
C TRP A 242 -14.39 13.59 11.81
N LYS A 243 -15.01 12.51 11.31
CA LYS A 243 -16.47 12.29 11.40
C LYS A 243 -16.81 11.20 12.41
N THR A 244 -18.07 11.12 12.81
CA THR A 244 -18.59 10.05 13.68
C THR A 244 -18.37 8.64 13.08
N SER A 245 -18.40 8.50 11.75
CA SER A 245 -18.08 7.27 11.06
C SER A 245 -16.65 6.79 11.31
N ASP A 246 -15.70 7.74 11.44
CA ASP A 246 -14.29 7.42 11.68
C ASP A 246 -14.07 6.95 13.12
N SER A 247 -14.78 7.58 14.08
CA SER A 247 -14.80 7.13 15.48
C SER A 247 -15.42 5.73 15.61
N LEU A 248 -16.51 5.46 14.90
CA LEU A 248 -17.16 4.15 14.91
C LEU A 248 -16.25 3.06 14.33
N LEU A 249 -15.48 3.37 13.29
CA LEU A 249 -14.47 2.49 12.75
C LEU A 249 -13.37 2.18 13.79
N MET A 250 -12.89 3.19 14.51
CA MET A 250 -11.87 2.99 15.56
C MET A 250 -12.41 2.16 16.72
N VAL A 251 -13.66 2.40 17.14
CA VAL A 251 -14.31 1.58 18.17
C VAL A 251 -14.47 0.14 17.71
N SER A 252 -14.84 -0.10 16.45
CA SER A 252 -15.01 -1.45 15.92
C SER A 252 -13.72 -2.28 15.94
N ILE A 253 -12.57 -1.67 15.60
CA ILE A 253 -11.28 -2.37 15.71
C ILE A 253 -10.86 -2.55 17.17
N GLY A 254 -11.20 -1.62 18.06
CA GLY A 254 -10.97 -1.77 19.49
C GLY A 254 -11.76 -2.94 20.10
N VAL A 255 -13.04 -3.08 19.73
CA VAL A 255 -13.89 -4.21 20.12
C VAL A 255 -13.34 -5.53 19.56
N LEU A 256 -12.92 -5.54 18.28
CA LEU A 256 -12.28 -6.69 17.66
C LEU A 256 -11.02 -7.12 18.43
N THR A 257 -10.16 -6.17 18.77
CA THR A 257 -8.93 -6.42 19.53
C THR A 257 -9.25 -7.01 20.91
N PHE A 258 -10.23 -6.45 21.59
CA PHE A 258 -10.66 -6.93 22.90
C PHE A 258 -11.23 -8.36 22.83
N MET A 259 -12.09 -8.65 21.84
CA MET A 259 -12.62 -10.00 21.61
C MET A 259 -11.50 -11.02 21.31
N LEU A 260 -10.54 -10.64 20.47
CA LEU A 260 -9.40 -11.53 20.18
C LEU A 260 -8.52 -11.77 21.40
N PHE A 261 -8.36 -10.76 22.25
CA PHE A 261 -7.61 -10.92 23.50
C PHE A 261 -8.30 -11.90 24.47
N LEU A 262 -9.64 -11.86 24.56
CA LEU A 262 -10.41 -12.81 25.36
C LEU A 262 -10.38 -14.24 24.79
N LEU A 263 -10.32 -14.38 23.46
CA LEU A 263 -10.30 -15.69 22.79
C LEU A 263 -8.90 -16.29 22.68
N ARG A 264 -7.88 -15.58 23.13
CA ARG A 264 -6.48 -16.02 23.02
C ARG A 264 -6.12 -17.11 24.06
N SER A 265 -7.01 -17.45 24.98
CA SER A 265 -6.76 -18.45 26.03
C SER A 265 -6.60 -19.87 25.46
#